data_c09495be71eb9c1de15f18929e53c06c
#
_entry.id   c09495be71eb9c1de15f18929e53c06c
#
_cell.length_a   1.000
_cell.length_b   1.000
_cell.length_c   1.000
_cell.angle_alpha   90.00
_cell.angle_beta   90.00
_cell.angle_gamma   90.00
#
_symmetry.space_group_name_H-M   'P 1'
#
loop_
_entity.id
_entity.type
_entity.pdbx_description
1 polymer ?
#
loop_
_entity_poly.entity_id
_entity_poly.type
_entity_poly.pdbx_seq_one_letter_code
_entity_poly.pdbx_strand_id
1 'polypeptide(L)'
;MINNELFKILNVEKIPYAVIEGKHDIDSYKVENELFNPDIDIVLLTNSKQIISVLKSKQAFDYLGDCSFRENTTNTRIDLYFNSLNVGYYHYLKVHANSFVNQKLSEEEYIIYQILDPILKFSKYYPRHQCRLEKYFASVIPKEVKVKLESALGKSLSDALLIKISNKDFSISKIFIKRCKLRLLFINGNFVKMLKSRIF
;
A
#
# COMPACT_ATOMS: atom_id res chain seq x y z
N MET A 1 -2.69 9.97 -21.59
CA MET A 1 -2.16 8.59 -21.44
C MET A 1 -0.80 8.72 -20.80
N ILE A 2 -0.59 8.16 -19.62
CA ILE A 2 0.73 8.11 -18.98
C ILE A 2 1.54 7.12 -19.80
N ASN A 3 2.44 7.64 -20.62
CA ASN A 3 3.36 6.83 -21.41
C ASN A 3 4.55 6.46 -20.52
N ASN A 4 4.26 5.76 -19.44
CA ASN A 4 5.23 5.47 -18.40
C ASN A 4 6.13 4.33 -18.88
N GLU A 5 7.42 4.59 -18.99
CA GLU A 5 8.43 3.61 -19.38
C GLU A 5 8.41 2.36 -18.49
N LEU A 6 8.05 2.54 -17.21
CA LEU A 6 7.88 1.42 -16.29
C LEU A 6 6.83 0.41 -16.77
N PHE A 7 5.64 0.86 -17.18
CA PHE A 7 4.59 -0.06 -17.62
C PHE A 7 4.96 -0.82 -18.89
N LYS A 8 5.74 -0.17 -19.80
CA LYS A 8 6.28 -0.85 -20.96
C LYS A 8 7.24 -1.98 -20.55
N ILE A 9 8.15 -1.69 -19.61
CA ILE A 9 9.08 -2.69 -19.07
C ILE A 9 8.30 -3.85 -18.41
N LEU A 10 7.34 -3.55 -17.53
CA LEU A 10 6.55 -4.57 -16.85
C LEU A 10 5.78 -5.48 -17.82
N ASN A 11 5.22 -4.89 -18.88
CA ASN A 11 4.49 -5.63 -19.92
C ASN A 11 5.43 -6.50 -20.77
N VAL A 12 6.60 -5.98 -21.16
CA VAL A 12 7.61 -6.75 -21.92
C VAL A 12 8.14 -7.92 -21.11
N GLU A 13 8.45 -7.67 -19.84
CA GLU A 13 8.93 -8.70 -18.91
C GLU A 13 7.80 -9.63 -18.40
N LYS A 14 6.55 -9.40 -18.80
CA LYS A 14 5.35 -10.15 -18.38
C LYS A 14 5.21 -10.23 -16.85
N ILE A 15 5.56 -9.16 -16.15
CA ILE A 15 5.47 -9.08 -14.71
C ILE A 15 4.05 -8.66 -14.32
N PRO A 16 3.30 -9.49 -13.57
CA PRO A 16 1.99 -9.10 -13.07
C PRO A 16 2.12 -7.94 -12.08
N TYR A 17 1.29 -6.93 -12.24
CA TYR A 17 1.30 -5.74 -11.39
C TYR A 17 -0.10 -5.17 -11.17
N ALA A 18 -0.23 -4.40 -10.09
CA ALA A 18 -1.39 -3.55 -9.86
C ALA A 18 -0.95 -2.17 -9.38
N VAL A 19 -1.58 -1.14 -9.94
CA VAL A 19 -1.47 0.23 -9.44
C VAL A 19 -2.39 0.37 -8.24
N ILE A 20 -1.83 0.81 -7.11
CA ILE A 20 -2.56 0.96 -5.85
C ILE A 20 -3.10 2.40 -5.75
N GLU A 21 -2.19 3.37 -5.86
CA GLU A 21 -2.51 4.80 -5.92
C GLU A 21 -1.77 5.46 -7.08
N GLY A 22 -2.38 6.47 -7.68
CA GLY A 22 -1.78 7.22 -8.76
C GLY A 22 -2.72 8.26 -9.35
N LYS A 23 -2.26 8.93 -10.39
CA LYS A 23 -2.97 10.04 -11.07
C LYS A 23 -4.42 9.72 -11.48
N HIS A 24 -4.79 8.44 -11.62
CA HIS A 24 -6.11 8.03 -12.08
C HIS A 24 -7.20 8.03 -10.99
N ASP A 25 -6.81 8.04 -9.70
CA ASP A 25 -7.77 8.18 -8.60
C ASP A 25 -8.07 9.64 -8.24
N ILE A 26 -7.36 10.57 -8.87
CA ILE A 26 -7.48 12.01 -8.60
C ILE A 26 -8.71 12.64 -9.26
N ASP A 27 -9.34 11.98 -10.23
CA ASP A 27 -10.55 12.50 -10.89
C ASP A 27 -11.76 12.66 -9.94
N SER A 28 -11.69 12.09 -8.73
CA SER A 28 -12.68 12.30 -7.68
C SER A 28 -12.29 13.37 -6.65
N TYR A 29 -11.06 13.88 -6.69
CA TYR A 29 -10.58 14.93 -5.81
C TYR A 29 -9.92 16.05 -6.62
N LYS A 30 -10.73 16.99 -7.07
CA LYS A 30 -10.25 18.34 -7.38
C LYS A 30 -9.86 19.01 -6.05
N VAL A 31 -8.65 18.79 -5.61
CA VAL A 31 -8.02 19.70 -4.66
C VAL A 31 -7.57 20.89 -5.49
N GLU A 32 -8.38 21.95 -5.48
CA GLU A 32 -8.01 23.24 -6.01
C GLU A 32 -6.72 23.66 -5.29
N ASN A 33 -5.67 23.97 -6.07
CA ASN A 33 -4.45 24.66 -5.68
C ASN A 33 -3.25 23.90 -5.11
N GLU A 34 -3.05 22.62 -5.32
CA GLU A 34 -1.71 22.07 -5.14
C GLU A 34 -1.20 21.43 -6.43
N LEU A 35 -0.04 21.88 -6.89
CA LEU A 35 0.82 21.19 -7.87
C LEU A 35 1.29 19.86 -7.26
N PHE A 36 0.36 18.94 -7.11
CA PHE A 36 0.65 17.61 -6.62
C PHE A 36 1.28 16.83 -7.78
N ASN A 37 2.55 16.50 -7.63
CA ASN A 37 3.16 15.46 -8.44
C ASN A 37 2.84 14.13 -7.74
N PRO A 38 1.79 13.39 -8.15
CA PRO A 38 1.32 12.25 -7.40
C PRO A 38 2.34 11.14 -7.51
N ASP A 39 2.76 10.63 -6.35
CA ASP A 39 3.49 9.39 -6.27
C ASP A 39 2.63 8.26 -6.85
N ILE A 40 3.26 7.30 -7.53
CA ILE A 40 2.61 6.11 -8.04
C ILE A 40 3.03 4.94 -7.16
N ASP A 41 2.08 4.36 -6.44
CA ASP A 41 2.27 3.13 -5.67
C ASP A 41 1.90 1.91 -6.51
N ILE A 42 2.84 0.97 -6.70
CA ILE A 42 2.64 -0.22 -7.54
C ILE A 42 3.07 -1.47 -6.78
N VAL A 43 2.22 -2.48 -6.77
CA VAL A 43 2.59 -3.81 -6.27
C VAL A 43 2.87 -4.75 -7.43
N LEU A 44 3.97 -5.50 -7.31
CA LEU A 44 4.50 -6.42 -8.32
C LEU A 44 4.54 -7.85 -7.76
N LEU A 45 4.21 -8.83 -8.61
CA LEU A 45 4.43 -10.26 -8.31
C LEU A 45 5.72 -10.73 -8.98
N THR A 46 6.85 -10.38 -8.38
CA THR A 46 8.18 -10.73 -8.91
C THR A 46 9.25 -10.65 -7.83
N ASN A 47 10.46 -11.11 -8.19
CA ASN A 47 11.64 -10.92 -7.36
C ASN A 47 12.11 -9.45 -7.44
N SER A 48 12.19 -8.80 -6.28
CA SER A 48 12.61 -7.40 -6.16
C SER A 48 14.00 -7.13 -6.77
N LYS A 49 14.97 -8.04 -6.58
CA LYS A 49 16.34 -7.85 -7.09
C LYS A 49 16.38 -7.74 -8.60
N GLN A 50 15.60 -8.56 -9.30
CA GLN A 50 15.57 -8.56 -10.76
C GLN A 50 15.05 -7.22 -11.30
N ILE A 51 13.85 -6.79 -10.88
CA ILE A 51 13.24 -5.58 -11.41
C ILE A 51 14.01 -4.31 -11.01
N ILE A 52 14.53 -4.26 -9.78
CA ILE A 52 15.37 -3.15 -9.32
C ILE A 52 16.63 -3.04 -10.17
N SER A 53 17.28 -4.17 -10.50
CA SER A 53 18.45 -4.19 -11.39
C SER A 53 18.11 -3.67 -12.79
N VAL A 54 16.97 -4.12 -13.36
CA VAL A 54 16.51 -3.68 -14.67
C VAL A 54 16.25 -2.16 -14.67
N LEU A 55 15.53 -1.65 -13.67
CA LEU A 55 15.21 -0.22 -13.62
C LEU A 55 16.45 0.65 -13.38
N LYS A 56 17.40 0.20 -12.53
CA LYS A 56 18.67 0.90 -12.31
C LYS A 56 19.55 0.98 -13.58
N SER A 57 19.43 0.01 -14.49
CA SER A 57 20.17 0.04 -15.76
C SER A 57 19.58 0.99 -16.79
N LYS A 58 18.38 1.54 -16.57
CA LYS A 58 17.69 2.44 -17.48
C LYS A 58 17.94 3.91 -17.09
N GLN A 59 18.41 4.72 -18.02
CA GLN A 59 18.59 6.17 -17.81
C GLN A 59 17.28 6.93 -17.53
N ALA A 60 16.14 6.29 -17.79
CA ALA A 60 14.82 6.87 -17.55
C ALA A 60 14.45 6.97 -16.06
N PHE A 61 15.21 6.32 -15.16
CA PHE A 61 14.88 6.23 -13.74
C PHE A 61 16.06 6.55 -12.83
N ASP A 62 15.82 7.41 -11.84
CA ASP A 62 16.73 7.62 -10.72
C ASP A 62 16.29 6.78 -9.52
N TYR A 63 17.20 5.99 -8.97
CA TYR A 63 16.92 5.19 -7.78
C TYR A 63 17.04 6.04 -6.51
N LEU A 64 15.94 6.14 -5.75
CA LEU A 64 15.85 6.95 -4.54
C LEU A 64 16.13 6.18 -3.23
N GLY A 65 16.30 4.84 -3.32
CA GLY A 65 16.39 3.96 -2.15
C GLY A 65 15.06 3.26 -1.84
N ASP A 66 15.09 2.26 -0.95
CA ASP A 66 13.92 1.55 -0.40
C ASP A 66 12.84 1.15 -1.44
N CYS A 67 13.27 0.68 -2.62
CA CYS A 67 12.38 0.32 -3.74
C CYS A 67 11.62 1.51 -4.36
N SER A 68 12.09 2.73 -4.13
CA SER A 68 11.54 3.95 -4.74
C SER A 68 12.39 4.41 -5.91
N PHE A 69 11.74 4.90 -6.94
CA PHE A 69 12.35 5.45 -8.14
C PHE A 69 11.72 6.79 -8.52
N ARG A 70 12.42 7.57 -9.31
CA ARG A 70 11.89 8.77 -9.98
C ARG A 70 11.99 8.59 -11.47
N GLU A 71 10.90 8.76 -12.20
CA GLU A 71 10.91 8.78 -13.65
C GLU A 71 11.34 10.16 -14.13
N ASN A 72 12.43 10.22 -14.89
CA ASN A 72 13.11 11.49 -15.23
C ASN A 72 12.28 12.37 -16.16
N THR A 73 11.47 11.79 -17.06
CA THR A 73 10.65 12.54 -18.00
C THR A 73 9.45 13.23 -17.38
N THR A 74 8.84 12.63 -16.36
CA THR A 74 7.63 13.14 -15.71
C THR A 74 7.91 13.68 -14.31
N ASN A 75 9.11 13.48 -13.79
CA ASN A 75 9.49 13.72 -12.39
C ASN A 75 8.59 13.02 -11.38
N THR A 76 7.94 11.92 -11.78
CA THR A 76 7.01 11.17 -10.96
C THR A 76 7.78 10.21 -10.06
N ARG A 77 7.49 10.22 -8.76
CA ARG A 77 7.98 9.20 -7.84
C ARG A 77 7.17 7.93 -7.98
N ILE A 78 7.85 6.79 -7.95
CA ILE A 78 7.27 5.45 -8.07
C ILE A 78 7.74 4.64 -6.87
N ASP A 79 6.81 4.19 -6.04
CA ASP A 79 7.07 3.31 -4.91
C ASP A 79 6.63 1.88 -5.26
N LEU A 80 7.58 0.93 -5.19
CA LEU A 80 7.36 -0.46 -5.58
C LEU A 80 7.22 -1.36 -4.34
N TYR A 81 6.15 -2.12 -4.32
CA TYR A 81 5.88 -3.19 -3.36
C TYR A 81 6.06 -4.56 -4.02
N PHE A 82 6.57 -5.54 -3.32
CA PHE A 82 6.87 -6.86 -3.88
C PHE A 82 6.13 -7.96 -3.14
N ASN A 83 5.21 -8.64 -3.83
CA ASN A 83 4.42 -9.78 -3.33
C ASN A 83 3.59 -9.50 -2.06
N SER A 84 3.66 -8.29 -1.53
CA SER A 84 2.90 -7.87 -0.35
C SER A 84 2.85 -6.36 -0.22
N LEU A 85 1.81 -5.84 0.40
CA LEU A 85 1.76 -4.47 0.86
C LEU A 85 2.35 -4.39 2.27
N ASN A 86 3.26 -3.43 2.46
CA ASN A 86 4.00 -3.28 3.72
C ASN A 86 4.40 -1.83 3.98
N VAL A 87 4.61 -1.51 5.25
CA VAL A 87 5.27 -0.29 5.70
C VAL A 87 6.53 -0.71 6.46
N GLY A 88 7.69 -0.63 5.80
CA GLY A 88 8.92 -1.18 6.33
C GLY A 88 8.80 -2.70 6.61
N TYR A 89 9.02 -3.11 7.87
CA TYR A 89 8.90 -4.53 8.27
C TYR A 89 7.46 -5.00 8.54
N TYR A 90 6.47 -4.10 8.47
CA TYR A 90 5.07 -4.42 8.78
C TYR A 90 4.33 -4.85 7.52
N HIS A 91 4.50 -6.12 7.10
CA HIS A 91 3.74 -6.70 6.00
C HIS A 91 2.31 -6.97 6.48
N TYR A 92 1.33 -6.33 5.88
CA TYR A 92 -0.07 -6.42 6.33
C TYR A 92 -0.99 -7.11 5.35
N LEU A 93 -0.60 -7.21 4.08
CA LEU A 93 -1.37 -7.89 3.06
C LEU A 93 -0.45 -8.60 2.07
N LYS A 94 -0.55 -9.93 2.01
CA LYS A 94 0.09 -10.73 0.97
C LYS A 94 -0.78 -10.69 -0.28
N VAL A 95 -0.19 -10.36 -1.43
CA VAL A 95 -0.88 -10.28 -2.72
C VAL A 95 -0.57 -11.47 -3.59
N HIS A 96 -1.56 -11.89 -4.38
CA HIS A 96 -1.50 -13.01 -5.31
C HIS A 96 -2.05 -12.56 -6.67
N ALA A 97 -1.92 -13.40 -7.69
CA ALA A 97 -2.40 -13.04 -9.04
C ALA A 97 -3.91 -12.73 -9.08
N ASN A 98 -4.72 -13.42 -8.27
CA ASN A 98 -6.15 -13.17 -8.14
C ASN A 98 -6.50 -11.90 -7.34
N SER A 99 -5.52 -11.27 -6.70
CA SER A 99 -5.68 -9.94 -6.06
C SER A 99 -5.69 -8.81 -7.09
N PHE A 100 -5.42 -9.10 -8.38
CA PHE A 100 -5.31 -8.11 -9.42
C PHE A 100 -6.49 -8.18 -10.38
N VAL A 101 -7.20 -7.08 -10.54
CA VAL A 101 -8.31 -6.92 -11.48
C VAL A 101 -8.01 -5.70 -12.38
N ASN A 102 -7.83 -5.94 -13.69
CA ASN A 102 -7.53 -4.88 -14.65
C ASN A 102 -6.35 -3.97 -14.22
N GLN A 103 -5.25 -4.57 -13.75
CA GLN A 103 -4.05 -3.87 -13.27
C GLN A 103 -4.31 -2.95 -12.04
N LYS A 104 -5.34 -3.25 -11.27
CA LYS A 104 -5.64 -2.62 -9.97
C LYS A 104 -5.75 -3.70 -8.91
N LEU A 105 -5.61 -3.33 -7.64
CA LEU A 105 -5.97 -4.24 -6.55
C LEU A 105 -7.48 -4.55 -6.63
N SER A 106 -7.87 -5.74 -6.20
CA SER A 106 -9.28 -6.02 -5.95
C SER A 106 -9.83 -5.02 -4.93
N GLU A 107 -11.14 -4.84 -4.92
CA GLU A 107 -11.78 -3.88 -4.03
C GLU A 107 -11.46 -4.17 -2.56
N GLU A 108 -11.46 -5.44 -2.17
CA GLU A 108 -11.18 -5.87 -0.81
C GLU A 108 -9.73 -5.56 -0.39
N GLU A 109 -8.75 -5.87 -1.25
CA GLU A 109 -7.34 -5.55 -1.00
C GLU A 109 -7.13 -4.04 -0.92
N TYR A 110 -7.79 -3.28 -1.78
CA TYR A 110 -7.70 -1.82 -1.77
C TYR A 110 -8.30 -1.23 -0.47
N ILE A 111 -9.44 -1.75 0.00
CA ILE A 111 -10.02 -1.33 1.28
C ILE A 111 -9.04 -1.60 2.43
N ILE A 112 -8.42 -2.78 2.47
CA ILE A 112 -7.44 -3.13 3.51
C ILE A 112 -6.23 -2.19 3.45
N TYR A 113 -5.74 -1.86 2.25
CA TYR A 113 -4.70 -0.88 2.07
C TYR A 113 -5.12 0.47 2.67
N GLN A 114 -6.33 0.99 2.33
CA GLN A 114 -6.84 2.25 2.87
C GLN A 114 -7.02 2.24 4.40
N ILE A 115 -7.27 1.08 4.99
CA ILE A 115 -7.39 0.92 6.45
C ILE A 115 -6.02 0.91 7.12
N LEU A 116 -5.08 0.09 6.63
CA LEU A 116 -3.85 -0.22 7.37
C LEU A 116 -2.67 0.68 7.03
N ASP A 117 -2.50 1.07 5.76
CA ASP A 117 -1.36 1.88 5.35
C ASP A 117 -1.27 3.22 6.10
N PRO A 118 -2.35 4.01 6.22
CA PRO A 118 -2.28 5.29 6.91
C PRO A 118 -1.91 5.18 8.39
N ILE A 119 -2.43 4.19 9.11
CA ILE A 119 -2.13 4.02 10.54
C ILE A 119 -0.72 3.47 10.76
N LEU A 120 -0.22 2.64 9.86
CA LEU A 120 1.14 2.10 9.95
C LEU A 120 2.21 3.13 9.53
N LYS A 121 1.94 3.89 8.46
CA LYS A 121 2.86 4.88 7.88
C LYS A 121 2.83 6.20 8.64
N PHE A 122 1.64 6.74 8.88
CA PHE A 122 1.46 8.09 9.45
C PHE A 122 0.94 8.10 10.89
N SER A 123 0.53 6.95 11.43
CA SER A 123 -0.10 6.84 12.75
C SER A 123 -1.42 7.61 12.89
N LYS A 124 -2.08 7.94 11.77
CA LYS A 124 -3.37 8.64 11.72
C LYS A 124 -4.03 8.47 10.35
N TYR A 125 -5.33 8.76 10.30
CA TYR A 125 -6.05 8.96 9.04
C TYR A 125 -6.08 10.44 8.68
N TYR A 126 -5.62 10.78 7.48
CA TYR A 126 -5.83 12.10 6.89
C TYR A 126 -7.25 12.21 6.30
N PRO A 127 -7.80 13.43 6.08
CA PRO A 127 -9.15 13.60 5.54
C PRO A 127 -9.43 12.78 4.26
N ARG A 128 -8.45 12.69 3.35
CA ARG A 128 -8.57 11.88 2.13
C ARG A 128 -8.84 10.39 2.40
N HIS A 129 -8.19 9.82 3.43
CA HIS A 129 -8.40 8.41 3.80
C HIS A 129 -9.77 8.23 4.46
N GLN A 130 -10.19 9.18 5.30
CA GLN A 130 -11.49 9.17 5.96
C GLN A 130 -12.63 9.16 4.92
N CYS A 131 -12.60 10.11 3.97
CA CYS A 131 -13.60 10.17 2.90
C CYS A 131 -13.67 8.90 2.06
N ARG A 132 -12.53 8.27 1.73
CA ARG A 132 -12.49 7.00 0.99
C ARG A 132 -13.12 5.88 1.81
N LEU A 133 -12.73 5.75 3.08
CA LEU A 133 -13.29 4.74 3.97
C LEU A 133 -14.79 4.96 4.21
N GLU A 134 -15.25 6.20 4.40
CA GLU A 134 -16.67 6.51 4.52
C GLU A 134 -17.48 6.09 3.29
N LYS A 135 -16.90 6.28 2.10
CA LYS A 135 -17.54 5.82 0.85
C LYS A 135 -17.69 4.30 0.80
N TYR A 136 -16.63 3.55 1.18
CA TYR A 136 -16.67 2.09 1.17
C TYR A 136 -17.54 1.50 2.29
N PHE A 137 -17.57 2.14 3.45
CA PHE A 137 -18.34 1.70 4.62
C PHE A 137 -19.70 2.39 4.78
N ALA A 138 -20.20 3.06 3.72
CA ALA A 138 -21.55 3.60 3.71
C ALA A 138 -22.63 2.51 3.76
N SER A 139 -22.27 1.27 3.44
CA SER A 139 -23.09 0.06 3.54
C SER A 139 -22.45 -0.95 4.48
N VAL A 140 -22.62 -2.24 4.23
CA VAL A 140 -22.10 -3.33 5.04
C VAL A 140 -20.64 -3.58 4.70
N ILE A 141 -19.78 -3.76 5.73
CA ILE A 141 -18.39 -4.16 5.54
C ILE A 141 -18.34 -5.54 4.87
N PRO A 142 -17.66 -5.70 3.73
CA PRO A 142 -17.53 -6.98 3.06
C PRO A 142 -16.93 -8.03 3.98
N LYS A 143 -17.50 -9.25 3.99
CA LYS A 143 -17.02 -10.36 4.83
C LYS A 143 -15.54 -10.68 4.59
N GLU A 144 -15.12 -10.60 3.34
CA GLU A 144 -13.76 -10.85 2.89
C GLU A 144 -12.76 -9.87 3.50
N VAL A 145 -13.12 -8.58 3.59
CA VAL A 145 -12.32 -7.54 4.26
C VAL A 145 -12.14 -7.89 5.74
N LYS A 146 -13.22 -8.29 6.41
CA LYS A 146 -13.16 -8.69 7.82
C LYS A 146 -12.22 -9.88 8.02
N VAL A 147 -12.37 -10.94 7.22
CA VAL A 147 -11.52 -12.16 7.29
C VAL A 147 -10.04 -11.82 7.09
N LYS A 148 -9.72 -11.01 6.08
CA LYS A 148 -8.33 -10.61 5.80
C LYS A 148 -7.74 -9.74 6.91
N LEU A 149 -8.51 -8.81 7.48
CA LEU A 149 -8.07 -8.01 8.63
C LEU A 149 -7.87 -8.86 9.88
N GLU A 150 -8.76 -9.82 10.15
CA GLU A 150 -8.60 -10.78 11.24
C GLU A 150 -7.34 -11.63 11.08
N SER A 151 -7.03 -12.04 9.86
CA SER A 151 -5.79 -12.76 9.56
C SER A 151 -4.55 -11.90 9.85
N ALA A 152 -4.58 -10.62 9.48
CA ALA A 152 -3.45 -9.70 9.66
C ALA A 152 -3.28 -9.24 11.12
N LEU A 153 -4.36 -8.84 11.79
CA LEU A 153 -4.33 -8.19 13.10
C LEU A 153 -4.78 -9.08 14.25
N GLY A 154 -5.48 -10.19 13.96
CA GLY A 154 -6.24 -10.97 14.91
C GLY A 154 -7.61 -10.33 15.21
N LYS A 155 -8.56 -11.17 15.66
CA LYS A 155 -9.98 -10.80 15.82
C LYS A 155 -10.18 -9.53 16.65
N SER A 156 -9.59 -9.46 17.84
CA SER A 156 -9.82 -8.33 18.76
C SER A 156 -9.40 -6.97 18.20
N LEU A 157 -8.24 -6.88 17.53
CA LEU A 157 -7.77 -5.62 16.94
C LEU A 157 -8.55 -5.28 15.67
N SER A 158 -8.91 -6.29 14.88
CA SER A 158 -9.73 -6.14 13.68
C SER A 158 -11.12 -5.61 14.02
N ASP A 159 -11.82 -6.26 14.95
CA ASP A 159 -13.17 -5.84 15.38
C ASP A 159 -13.15 -4.42 15.95
N ALA A 160 -12.17 -4.09 16.81
CA ALA A 160 -12.05 -2.76 17.39
C ALA A 160 -11.82 -1.68 16.31
N LEU A 161 -11.01 -1.98 15.30
CA LEU A 161 -10.73 -1.06 14.19
C LEU A 161 -11.96 -0.86 13.29
N LEU A 162 -12.65 -1.94 12.94
CA LEU A 162 -13.84 -1.90 12.10
C LEU A 162 -15.00 -1.16 12.78
N ILE A 163 -15.21 -1.37 14.10
CA ILE A 163 -16.21 -0.63 14.88
C ILE A 163 -15.93 0.89 14.83
N LYS A 164 -14.67 1.30 15.01
CA LYS A 164 -14.29 2.72 14.92
C LYS A 164 -14.60 3.31 13.55
N ILE A 165 -14.17 2.65 12.48
CA ILE A 165 -14.40 3.11 11.10
C ILE A 165 -15.89 3.18 10.80
N SER A 166 -16.70 2.17 11.18
CA SER A 166 -18.14 2.14 10.98
C SER A 166 -18.86 3.28 11.72
N ASN A 167 -18.32 3.69 12.87
CA ASN A 167 -18.82 4.83 13.65
C ASN A 167 -18.22 6.18 13.17
N LYS A 168 -17.45 6.18 12.08
CA LYS A 168 -16.72 7.35 11.58
C LYS A 168 -15.76 7.96 12.62
N ASP A 169 -15.33 7.14 13.60
CA ASP A 169 -14.30 7.52 14.57
C ASP A 169 -12.92 7.13 14.03
N PHE A 170 -12.26 8.04 13.37
CA PHE A 170 -10.92 7.86 12.80
C PHE A 170 -9.79 8.16 13.78
N SER A 171 -10.10 8.35 15.06
CA SER A 171 -9.10 8.54 16.10
C SER A 171 -8.42 7.22 16.46
N ILE A 172 -7.10 7.16 16.35
CA ILE A 172 -6.32 5.95 16.65
C ILE A 172 -5.28 6.26 17.72
N SER A 173 -5.35 5.54 18.83
CA SER A 173 -4.38 5.72 19.93
C SER A 173 -3.01 5.14 19.58
N LYS A 174 -1.94 5.75 20.12
CA LYS A 174 -0.56 5.25 19.95
C LYS A 174 -0.40 3.80 20.45
N ILE A 175 -1.13 3.42 21.52
CA ILE A 175 -1.10 2.06 22.06
C ILE A 175 -1.70 1.08 21.06
N PHE A 176 -2.83 1.42 20.45
CA PHE A 176 -3.46 0.59 19.42
C PHE A 176 -2.52 0.37 18.23
N ILE A 177 -1.89 1.43 17.73
CA ILE A 177 -0.93 1.34 16.62
C ILE A 177 0.24 0.42 16.99
N LYS A 178 0.82 0.57 18.19
CA LYS A 178 1.89 -0.31 18.66
C LYS A 178 1.46 -1.78 18.69
N ARG A 179 0.24 -2.07 19.11
CA ARG A 179 -0.30 -3.44 19.12
C ARG A 179 -0.45 -4.00 17.71
N CYS A 180 -0.97 -3.22 16.76
CA CYS A 180 -1.04 -3.62 15.36
C CYS A 180 0.36 -3.92 14.79
N LYS A 181 1.32 -3.01 15.00
CA LYS A 181 2.71 -3.16 14.54
C LYS A 181 3.37 -4.42 15.11
N LEU A 182 3.26 -4.65 16.41
CA LEU A 182 3.78 -5.86 17.06
C LEU A 182 3.15 -7.12 16.47
N ARG A 183 1.83 -7.15 16.32
CA ARG A 183 1.14 -8.31 15.74
C ARG A 183 1.65 -8.64 14.34
N LEU A 184 1.79 -7.65 13.49
CA LEU A 184 2.29 -7.84 12.12
C LEU A 184 3.74 -8.32 12.09
N LEU A 185 4.61 -7.86 12.99
CA LEU A 185 5.97 -8.36 13.10
C LEU A 185 6.03 -9.84 13.49
N PHE A 186 5.20 -10.25 14.45
CA PHE A 186 5.16 -11.65 14.89
C PHE A 186 4.60 -12.59 13.82
N ILE A 187 3.46 -12.25 13.21
CA ILE A 187 2.83 -13.10 12.19
C ILE A 187 3.74 -13.32 10.99
N ASN A 188 4.46 -12.29 10.56
CA ASN A 188 5.31 -12.36 9.38
C ASN A 188 6.74 -12.84 9.68
N GLY A 189 7.05 -13.20 10.92
CA GLY A 189 8.41 -13.63 11.31
C GLY A 189 9.48 -12.53 11.15
N ASN A 190 9.08 -11.27 11.00
CA ASN A 190 9.99 -10.15 10.76
C ASN A 190 10.57 -9.55 12.05
N PHE A 191 10.15 -10.02 13.20
CA PHE A 191 10.60 -9.51 14.50
C PHE A 191 12.13 -9.63 14.67
N VAL A 192 12.68 -10.81 14.34
CA VAL A 192 14.14 -11.04 14.41
C VAL A 192 14.92 -10.18 13.40
N LYS A 193 14.37 -10.00 12.18
CA LYS A 193 14.99 -9.14 11.16
C LYS A 193 15.04 -7.68 11.61
N MET A 194 13.96 -7.19 12.20
CA MET A 194 13.88 -5.84 12.75
C MET A 194 14.90 -5.63 13.89
N LEU A 195 15.02 -6.60 14.79
CA LEU A 195 16.02 -6.52 15.88
C LEU A 195 17.45 -6.46 15.34
N LYS A 196 17.79 -7.34 14.38
CA LYS A 196 19.12 -7.35 13.77
C LYS A 196 19.46 -6.03 13.08
N SER A 197 18.52 -5.39 12.39
CA SER A 197 18.77 -4.11 11.71
C SER A 197 18.96 -2.91 12.64
N ARG A 198 18.68 -3.06 13.95
CA ARG A 198 18.89 -2.02 14.97
C ARG A 198 20.19 -2.21 15.77
N ILE A 199 20.82 -3.38 15.66
CA ILE A 199 22.03 -3.74 16.42
C ILE A 199 23.27 -3.58 15.54
N PHE A 200 23.12 -3.57 14.22
CA PHE A 200 24.15 -3.40 13.19
C PHE A 200 23.80 -2.23 12.27
#